data_d9f31e6fb3a7b475c4d2aab8b9f88c61
#
_entry.id   d9f31e6fb3a7b475c4d2aab8b9f88c61
#
_cell.length_a   1.000
_cell.length_b   1.000
_cell.length_c   1.000
_cell.angle_alpha   90.00
_cell.angle_beta   90.00
_cell.angle_gamma   90.00
#
_symmetry.space_group_name_H-M   'P 1'
#
loop_
_entity.id
_entity.type
_entity.pdbx_description
1 polymer ?
#
loop_
_entity_poly.entity_id
_entity_poly.type
_entity_poly.pdbx_seq_one_letter_code
_entity_poly.pdbx_strand_id
1 'polypeptide(L)'
;DTTFYAYLGNAYLQRMSTMHYLDYQRRHMRLNRRTVDYQVCAYLMDKKLDAFARNITKYYEVNDSVQLPKHYKEALILYTHSHSNPCIVYHDNVLDADFEDMQKLEKSIADARERQTALRDTYGNTYWYYYMY
;
A
#
# COMPACT_ATOMS: atom_id res chain seq x y z
N ASP A 1 -11.25 -2.11 14.11
CA ASP A 1 -12.68 -2.35 13.91
C ASP A 1 -12.94 -3.75 13.42
N THR A 2 -13.78 -4.50 14.14
CA THR A 2 -14.08 -5.91 13.81
C THR A 2 -14.77 -6.05 12.45
N THR A 3 -15.61 -5.08 12.06
CA THR A 3 -16.26 -5.09 10.74
C THR A 3 -15.24 -5.01 9.61
N PHE A 4 -14.23 -4.15 9.78
CA PHE A 4 -13.16 -4.01 8.79
C PHE A 4 -12.40 -5.32 8.62
N TYR A 5 -11.97 -5.92 9.73
CA TYR A 5 -11.22 -7.17 9.69
C TYR A 5 -12.06 -8.34 9.18
N ALA A 6 -13.36 -8.36 9.47
CA ALA A 6 -14.26 -9.36 8.93
C ALA A 6 -14.32 -9.29 7.40
N TYR A 7 -14.40 -8.09 6.82
CA TYR A 7 -14.35 -7.93 5.37
C TYR A 7 -13.03 -8.45 4.80
N LEU A 8 -11.92 -8.07 5.38
CA LEU A 8 -10.61 -8.46 4.88
C LEU A 8 -10.35 -9.96 5.02
N GLY A 9 -10.91 -10.58 6.08
CA GLY A 9 -10.72 -12.00 6.36
C GLY A 9 -11.72 -12.94 5.69
N ASN A 10 -12.89 -12.43 5.28
CA ASN A 10 -13.98 -13.31 4.90
C ASN A 10 -13.89 -13.81 3.48
N ALA A 11 -13.95 -12.98 2.49
CA ALA A 11 -14.04 -13.52 1.15
C ALA A 11 -13.58 -12.53 0.11
N TYR A 12 -12.83 -13.07 -0.83
CA TYR A 12 -12.45 -12.36 -2.04
C TYR A 12 -13.69 -11.82 -2.78
N LEU A 13 -14.78 -12.60 -2.81
CA LEU A 13 -16.00 -12.21 -3.52
C LEU A 13 -16.66 -10.97 -2.93
N GLN A 14 -16.60 -10.80 -1.62
CA GLN A 14 -17.18 -9.63 -0.95
C GLN A 14 -16.37 -8.36 -1.19
N ARG A 15 -15.09 -8.51 -1.45
CA ARG A 15 -14.18 -7.38 -1.63
C ARG A 15 -14.55 -6.52 -2.84
N MET A 16 -14.92 -7.13 -3.96
CA MET A 16 -15.34 -6.39 -5.15
C MET A 16 -16.60 -5.59 -4.91
N SER A 17 -17.59 -6.19 -4.25
CA SER A 17 -18.83 -5.50 -3.89
C SER A 17 -18.57 -4.35 -2.91
N THR A 18 -17.68 -4.57 -1.95
CA THR A 18 -17.29 -3.53 -0.99
C THR A 18 -16.66 -2.34 -1.70
N MET A 19 -15.77 -2.57 -2.65
CA MET A 19 -15.12 -1.49 -3.38
C MET A 19 -16.10 -0.69 -4.22
N HIS A 20 -17.06 -1.33 -4.87
CA HIS A 20 -18.12 -0.63 -5.61
C HIS A 20 -18.97 0.24 -4.70
N TYR A 21 -19.35 -0.29 -3.54
CA TYR A 21 -20.13 0.45 -2.55
C TYR A 21 -19.39 1.67 -2.03
N LEU A 22 -18.10 1.52 -1.71
CA LEU A 22 -17.28 2.61 -1.22
C LEU A 22 -17.07 3.69 -2.28
N ASP A 23 -16.91 3.32 -3.55
CA ASP A 23 -16.83 4.26 -4.66
C ASP A 23 -18.12 5.05 -4.81
N TYR A 24 -19.26 4.36 -4.69
CA TYR A 24 -20.57 5.03 -4.72
C TYR A 24 -20.69 6.06 -3.60
N GLN A 25 -20.33 5.67 -2.36
CA GLN A 25 -20.38 6.58 -1.22
C GLN A 25 -19.48 7.80 -1.42
N ARG A 26 -18.29 7.59 -1.96
CA ARG A 26 -17.36 8.68 -2.23
C ARG A 26 -17.95 9.72 -3.17
N ARG A 27 -18.75 9.30 -4.15
CA ARG A 27 -19.35 10.20 -5.15
C ARG A 27 -20.57 10.94 -4.63
N HIS A 28 -21.34 10.33 -3.74
CA HIS A 28 -22.68 10.81 -3.36
C HIS A 28 -22.79 11.21 -1.90
N MET A 29 -21.85 10.80 -1.06
CA MET A 29 -21.88 11.04 0.38
C MET A 29 -20.50 11.45 0.87
N ARG A 30 -20.50 12.21 1.98
CA ARG A 30 -19.25 12.59 2.64
C ARG A 30 -18.72 11.38 3.41
N LEU A 31 -17.55 10.87 3.03
CA LEU A 31 -16.91 9.73 3.69
C LEU A 31 -16.22 10.18 4.97
N ASN A 32 -16.31 9.36 6.03
CA ASN A 32 -15.47 9.53 7.21
C ASN A 32 -14.12 8.82 7.02
N ARG A 33 -13.17 9.09 7.92
CA ARG A 33 -11.82 8.54 7.85
C ARG A 33 -11.81 7.02 7.83
N ARG A 34 -12.66 6.38 8.63
CA ARG A 34 -12.74 4.92 8.70
C ARG A 34 -13.13 4.30 7.36
N THR A 35 -14.14 4.84 6.71
CA THR A 35 -14.59 4.35 5.39
C THR A 35 -13.50 4.50 4.34
N VAL A 36 -12.78 5.61 4.37
CA VAL A 36 -11.64 5.85 3.50
C VAL A 36 -10.55 4.79 3.71
N ASP A 37 -10.22 4.51 4.97
CA ASP A 37 -9.19 3.53 5.28
C ASP A 37 -9.58 2.11 4.81
N TYR A 38 -10.87 1.76 4.85
CA TYR A 38 -11.34 0.50 4.29
C TYR A 38 -11.01 0.39 2.81
N GLN A 39 -11.35 1.42 2.04
CA GLN A 39 -11.09 1.43 0.60
C GLN A 39 -9.60 1.39 0.29
N VAL A 40 -8.82 2.23 0.95
CA VAL A 40 -7.38 2.33 0.74
C VAL A 40 -6.69 1.01 1.07
N CYS A 41 -7.03 0.41 2.21
CA CYS A 41 -6.48 -0.88 2.60
C CYS A 41 -6.88 -1.99 1.63
N ALA A 42 -8.10 -1.97 1.10
CA ALA A 42 -8.54 -2.95 0.13
C ALA A 42 -7.67 -2.90 -1.14
N TYR A 43 -7.36 -1.70 -1.63
CA TYR A 43 -6.45 -1.55 -2.76
C TYR A 43 -5.06 -2.13 -2.45
N LEU A 44 -4.53 -1.84 -1.27
CA LEU A 44 -3.21 -2.34 -0.89
C LEU A 44 -3.19 -3.87 -0.75
N MET A 45 -4.21 -4.45 -0.15
CA MET A 45 -4.30 -5.90 0.00
C MET A 45 -4.46 -6.61 -1.34
N ASP A 46 -5.12 -5.99 -2.30
CA ASP A 46 -5.25 -6.52 -3.65
C ASP A 46 -4.03 -6.22 -4.53
N LYS A 47 -3.01 -5.59 -3.98
CA LYS A 47 -1.82 -5.19 -4.73
C LYS A 47 -2.15 -4.27 -5.90
N LYS A 48 -3.21 -3.48 -5.78
CA LYS A 48 -3.64 -2.50 -6.78
C LYS A 48 -3.00 -1.15 -6.48
N LEU A 49 -1.71 -1.08 -6.73
CA LEU A 49 -0.89 0.06 -6.35
C LEU A 49 -1.29 1.34 -7.08
N ASP A 50 -1.66 1.23 -8.37
CA ASP A 50 -2.09 2.39 -9.15
C ASP A 50 -3.40 2.97 -8.63
N ALA A 51 -4.36 2.11 -8.30
CA ALA A 51 -5.64 2.54 -7.73
C ALA A 51 -5.43 3.20 -6.36
N PHE A 52 -4.55 2.62 -5.54
CA PHE A 52 -4.18 3.21 -4.26
C PHE A 52 -3.61 4.63 -4.46
N ALA A 53 -2.65 4.79 -5.35
CA ALA A 53 -1.99 6.07 -5.59
C ALA A 53 -2.96 7.13 -6.10
N ARG A 54 -3.88 6.75 -6.99
CA ARG A 54 -4.89 7.69 -7.50
C ARG A 54 -5.88 8.14 -6.45
N ASN A 55 -6.12 7.34 -5.42
CA ASN A 55 -7.17 7.61 -4.44
C ASN A 55 -6.66 8.21 -3.13
N ILE A 56 -5.41 7.91 -2.75
CA ILE A 56 -4.87 8.35 -1.46
C ILE A 56 -4.88 9.88 -1.31
N THR A 57 -4.57 10.60 -2.37
CA THR A 57 -4.47 12.07 -2.35
C THR A 57 -5.79 12.77 -2.14
N LYS A 58 -6.89 12.07 -2.34
CA LYS A 58 -8.23 12.63 -2.13
C LYS A 58 -8.56 12.79 -0.66
N TYR A 59 -7.84 12.10 0.21
CA TYR A 59 -8.20 11.98 1.62
C TYR A 59 -7.07 12.31 2.58
N TYR A 60 -5.82 12.26 2.11
CA TYR A 60 -4.65 12.51 2.95
C TYR A 60 -3.79 13.60 2.33
N GLU A 61 -3.25 14.44 3.19
CA GLU A 61 -2.18 15.37 2.82
C GLU A 61 -0.88 14.57 2.69
N VAL A 62 -0.58 14.14 1.49
CA VAL A 62 0.55 13.24 1.24
C VAL A 62 1.89 13.87 1.63
N ASN A 63 1.97 15.21 1.55
CA ASN A 63 3.18 15.93 1.95
C ASN A 63 3.31 16.07 3.47
N ASP A 64 2.25 15.79 4.23
CA ASP A 64 2.29 15.76 5.68
C ASP A 64 2.52 14.33 6.15
N SER A 65 3.78 13.93 6.20
CA SER A 65 4.17 12.57 6.55
C SER A 65 3.79 12.18 7.97
N VAL A 66 3.49 13.13 8.85
CA VAL A 66 3.10 12.85 10.23
C VAL A 66 1.77 12.12 10.32
N GLN A 67 0.84 12.44 9.42
CA GLN A 67 -0.51 11.86 9.43
C GLN A 67 -0.64 10.58 8.62
N LEU A 68 0.33 10.28 7.76
CA LEU A 68 0.24 9.16 6.85
C LEU A 68 0.71 7.87 7.54
N PRO A 69 -0.13 6.81 7.60
CA PRO A 69 0.30 5.53 8.18
C PRO A 69 1.54 4.95 7.49
N LYS A 70 2.33 4.21 8.25
CA LYS A 70 3.60 3.65 7.76
C LYS A 70 3.45 2.86 6.47
N HIS A 71 2.47 1.96 6.40
CA HIS A 71 2.31 1.11 5.23
C HIS A 71 1.83 1.89 4.00
N TYR A 72 1.12 3.00 4.20
CA TYR A 72 0.76 3.88 3.09
C TYR A 72 1.99 4.60 2.53
N LYS A 73 2.88 5.05 3.42
CA LYS A 73 4.16 5.64 3.01
C LYS A 73 4.99 4.66 2.20
N GLU A 74 5.10 3.43 2.70
CA GLU A 74 5.85 2.37 2.00
C GLU A 74 5.26 2.09 0.63
N ALA A 75 3.95 2.01 0.52
CA ALA A 75 3.28 1.80 -0.76
C ALA A 75 3.53 2.96 -1.73
N LEU A 76 3.54 4.19 -1.26
CA LEU A 76 3.83 5.36 -2.09
C LEU A 76 5.29 5.39 -2.56
N ILE A 77 6.22 4.98 -1.70
CA ILE A 77 7.63 4.83 -2.09
C ILE A 77 7.75 3.78 -3.20
N LEU A 78 7.15 2.62 -3.01
CA LEU A 78 7.15 1.56 -4.02
C LEU A 78 6.55 2.05 -5.34
N TYR A 79 5.42 2.73 -5.27
CA TYR A 79 4.75 3.27 -6.46
C TYR A 79 5.65 4.27 -7.19
N THR A 80 6.23 5.21 -6.45
CA THR A 80 7.10 6.24 -7.02
C THR A 80 8.30 5.64 -7.74
N HIS A 81 8.95 4.64 -7.12
CA HIS A 81 10.14 4.01 -7.68
C HIS A 81 9.83 3.07 -8.85
N SER A 82 8.63 2.52 -8.92
CA SER A 82 8.27 1.53 -9.94
C SER A 82 7.60 2.12 -11.19
N HIS A 83 7.37 3.43 -11.22
CA HIS A 83 6.70 4.09 -12.34
C HIS A 83 7.57 5.17 -12.95
N SER A 84 7.68 5.17 -14.28
CA SER A 84 8.41 6.21 -15.00
C SER A 84 7.65 7.53 -15.06
N ASN A 85 6.32 7.47 -14.99
CA ASN A 85 5.45 8.65 -15.04
C ASN A 85 4.36 8.55 -13.97
N PRO A 86 4.73 8.64 -12.68
CA PRO A 86 3.77 8.48 -11.60
C PRO A 86 2.80 9.67 -11.54
N CYS A 87 1.53 9.39 -11.19
CA CYS A 87 0.55 10.47 -10.98
C CYS A 87 0.79 11.24 -9.70
N ILE A 88 1.55 10.65 -8.79
CA ILE A 88 2.00 11.28 -7.55
C ILE A 88 3.44 10.83 -7.27
N VAL A 89 4.25 11.75 -6.76
CA VAL A 89 5.63 11.45 -6.34
C VAL A 89 5.72 11.65 -4.83
N TYR A 90 6.16 10.63 -4.14
CA TYR A 90 6.34 10.67 -2.69
C TYR A 90 7.77 10.29 -2.33
N HIS A 91 8.41 11.11 -1.53
CA HIS A 91 9.77 10.88 -1.04
C HIS A 91 9.84 11.05 0.46
N ASP A 92 10.62 10.17 1.08
CA ASP A 92 10.96 10.22 2.50
C ASP A 92 12.40 9.74 2.61
N ASN A 93 13.27 10.53 3.20
CA ASN A 93 14.72 10.25 3.20
C ASN A 93 15.05 8.87 3.78
N VAL A 94 14.39 8.50 4.87
CA VAL A 94 14.64 7.19 5.52
C VAL A 94 14.05 6.05 4.69
N LEU A 95 12.81 6.18 4.26
CA LEU A 95 12.14 5.11 3.51
C LEU A 95 12.72 4.93 2.11
N ASP A 96 13.13 6.00 1.45
CA ASP A 96 13.81 5.88 0.15
C ASP A 96 15.13 5.14 0.30
N ALA A 97 15.91 5.44 1.34
CA ALA A 97 17.16 4.73 1.60
C ALA A 97 16.92 3.26 1.93
N ASP A 98 15.92 2.97 2.77
CA ASP A 98 15.57 1.59 3.11
C ASP A 98 15.10 0.81 1.88
N PHE A 99 14.32 1.43 1.02
CA PHE A 99 13.86 0.79 -0.21
C PHE A 99 15.01 0.47 -1.15
N GLU A 100 15.96 1.39 -1.30
CA GLU A 100 17.16 1.15 -2.10
C GLU A 100 18.01 0.02 -1.52
N ASP A 101 18.17 -0.02 -0.20
CA ASP A 101 18.89 -1.10 0.47
C ASP A 101 18.19 -2.45 0.24
N MET A 102 16.86 -2.47 0.29
CA MET A 102 16.09 -3.67 -0.01
C MET A 102 16.33 -4.15 -1.45
N GLN A 103 16.33 -3.23 -2.41
CA GLN A 103 16.61 -3.59 -3.81
C GLN A 103 18.02 -4.16 -3.99
N LYS A 104 18.99 -3.59 -3.29
CA LYS A 104 20.37 -4.10 -3.33
C LYS A 104 20.45 -5.50 -2.75
N LEU A 105 19.79 -5.75 -1.62
CA LEU A 105 19.74 -7.07 -1.00
C LEU A 105 19.09 -8.08 -1.95
N GLU A 106 17.98 -7.71 -2.56
CA GLU A 106 17.29 -8.58 -3.53
C GLU A 106 18.21 -8.99 -4.67
N LYS A 107 18.94 -8.05 -5.24
CA LYS A 107 19.84 -8.29 -6.37
C LYS A 107 21.10 -9.07 -5.97
N SER A 108 21.48 -9.06 -4.69
CA SER A 108 22.70 -9.71 -4.21
C SER A 108 22.56 -11.22 -4.02
N ILE A 109 21.34 -11.74 -3.98
CA ILE A 109 21.07 -13.14 -3.70
C ILE A 109 20.43 -13.80 -4.92
N ALA A 110 21.13 -14.74 -5.53
CA ALA A 110 20.68 -15.40 -6.75
C ALA A 110 19.60 -16.45 -6.49
N ASP A 111 19.73 -17.22 -5.40
CA ASP A 111 18.76 -18.25 -5.07
C ASP A 111 17.45 -17.65 -4.59
N ALA A 112 16.33 -18.06 -5.22
CA ALA A 112 15.01 -17.47 -4.93
C ALA A 112 14.55 -17.70 -3.50
N ARG A 113 14.81 -18.87 -2.95
CA ARG A 113 14.40 -19.22 -1.57
C ARG A 113 15.23 -18.46 -0.54
N GLU A 114 16.54 -18.40 -0.73
CA GLU A 114 17.42 -17.64 0.15
C GLU A 114 17.08 -16.15 0.09
N ARG A 115 16.81 -15.64 -1.10
CA ARG A 115 16.42 -14.25 -1.30
C ARG A 115 15.13 -13.92 -0.54
N GLN A 116 14.10 -14.76 -0.66
CA GLN A 116 12.85 -14.54 0.06
C GLN A 116 13.06 -14.58 1.57
N THR A 117 13.84 -15.51 2.08
CA THR A 117 14.15 -15.60 3.51
C THR A 117 14.87 -14.36 4.00
N ALA A 118 15.89 -13.91 3.28
CA ALA A 118 16.65 -12.71 3.65
C ALA A 118 15.77 -11.46 3.65
N LEU A 119 14.91 -11.30 2.64
CA LEU A 119 13.99 -10.17 2.56
C LEU A 119 12.95 -10.22 3.67
N ARG A 120 12.42 -11.39 3.97
CA ARG A 120 11.47 -11.56 5.08
C ARG A 120 12.11 -11.20 6.42
N ASP A 121 13.33 -11.63 6.66
CA ASP A 121 13.99 -11.40 7.94
C ASP A 121 14.23 -9.90 8.21
N THR A 122 14.50 -9.12 7.19
CA THR A 122 14.79 -7.70 7.33
C THR A 122 13.56 -6.82 7.05
N TYR A 123 12.76 -7.16 6.04
CA TYR A 123 11.69 -6.31 5.51
C TYR A 123 10.30 -6.96 5.61
N GLY A 124 10.15 -8.04 6.38
CA GLY A 124 8.88 -8.76 6.49
C GLY A 124 7.73 -7.94 7.05
N ASN A 125 8.02 -6.86 7.77
CA ASN A 125 7.02 -5.96 8.33
C ASN A 125 6.68 -4.78 7.40
N THR A 126 7.21 -4.78 6.18
CA THR A 126 6.94 -3.71 5.23
C THR A 126 5.87 -4.11 4.22
N TYR A 127 5.20 -3.12 3.66
CA TYR A 127 4.30 -3.35 2.54
C TYR A 127 5.06 -3.88 1.32
N TRP A 128 6.32 -3.50 1.16
CA TRP A 128 7.16 -3.95 0.05
C TRP A 128 7.27 -5.47 -0.02
N TYR A 129 7.53 -6.09 1.13
CA TYR A 129 7.61 -7.55 1.21
C TYR A 129 6.27 -8.20 0.87
N TYR A 130 5.18 -7.68 1.43
CA TYR A 130 3.85 -8.16 1.12
C TYR A 130 3.55 -8.06 -0.38
N TYR A 131 3.91 -6.95 -1.01
CA TYR A 131 3.64 -6.73 -2.43
C TYR A 131 4.41 -7.69 -3.32
N MET A 132 5.66 -8.01 -2.97
CA MET A 132 6.53 -8.89 -3.76
C MET A 132 6.14 -10.37 -3.64
N TYR A 133 5.62 -10.77 -2.52
CA TYR A 133 5.29 -12.16 -2.20
C TYR A 133 3.86 -12.33 -1.74
#